data_3c4a2187963f135f699651b9bed74a24
#
_entry.id   3c4a2187963f135f699651b9bed74a24
#
_cell.length_a   1.000
_cell.length_b   1.000
_cell.length_c   1.000
_cell.angle_alpha   90.00
_cell.angle_beta   90.00
_cell.angle_gamma   90.00
#
_symmetry.space_group_name_H-M   'P 1'
#
loop_
_entity.id
_entity.type
_entity.pdbx_description
1 polymer ?
#
loop_
_entity_poly.entity_id
_entity_poly.type
_entity_poly.pdbx_seq_one_letter_code
_entity_poly.pdbx_strand_id
1 'polypeptide(L)'
;KGFQYEGEKLAIVENFEQLNLETDAKSNGYITIRFIVNCEGKTNRFRVQQFNADYKEFSFDKNFVNEILEFTKNLNGWQNLEKRDYYQYLTFKIENGKVTEILP
;
A
#
# COMPACT_ATOMS: atom_id res chain seq x y z
N LYS A 1 -2.26 1.75 -18.99
CA LYS A 1 -3.05 0.77 -18.37
C LYS A 1 -3.93 1.25 -17.29
N GLY A 2 -3.55 1.98 -16.42
CA GLY A 2 -4.39 2.47 -15.38
C GLY A 2 -4.44 1.55 -14.16
N PHE A 3 -5.18 2.00 -13.19
CA PHE A 3 -5.29 1.36 -11.90
C PHE A 3 -6.45 0.35 -11.96
N GLN A 4 -6.15 -0.91 -11.78
CA GLN A 4 -7.15 -1.97 -11.97
C GLN A 4 -7.69 -2.50 -10.65
N TYR A 5 -8.44 -1.66 -9.95
CA TYR A 5 -9.09 -2.05 -8.71
C TYR A 5 -10.57 -1.67 -8.75
N GLU A 6 -11.43 -2.58 -8.28
CA GLU A 6 -12.87 -2.33 -8.24
C GLU A 6 -13.15 -1.15 -7.31
N GLY A 7 -13.82 -0.09 -7.84
CA GLY A 7 -14.03 1.13 -7.07
C GLY A 7 -12.83 2.04 -7.11
N GLU A 8 -11.77 1.63 -7.79
CA GLU A 8 -10.56 2.41 -7.99
C GLU A 8 -9.88 2.81 -6.69
N LYS A 9 -9.02 3.81 -6.75
CA LYS A 9 -8.23 4.24 -5.60
C LYS A 9 -9.10 4.68 -4.43
N LEU A 10 -10.23 5.27 -4.71
CA LEU A 10 -11.12 5.76 -3.65
C LEU A 10 -11.56 4.63 -2.72
N ALA A 11 -11.88 3.47 -3.28
CA ALA A 11 -12.29 2.34 -2.45
C ALA A 11 -11.18 1.90 -1.52
N ILE A 12 -9.93 1.93 -1.98
CA ILE A 12 -8.79 1.57 -1.13
C ILE A 12 -8.60 2.57 -0.02
N VAL A 13 -8.68 3.86 -0.36
CA VAL A 13 -8.50 4.93 0.63
C VAL A 13 -9.58 4.86 1.70
N GLU A 14 -10.84 4.67 1.30
CA GLU A 14 -11.93 4.61 2.25
C GLU A 14 -11.79 3.43 3.20
N ASN A 15 -11.39 2.28 2.68
CA ASN A 15 -11.17 1.10 3.52
C ASN A 15 -10.01 1.33 4.50
N PHE A 16 -8.95 1.97 4.02
CA PHE A 16 -7.79 2.20 4.87
C PHE A 16 -8.11 3.16 6.00
N GLU A 17 -8.89 4.20 5.73
CA GLU A 17 -9.19 5.21 6.73
C GLU A 17 -9.92 4.64 7.93
N GLN A 18 -10.66 3.56 7.74
CA GLN A 18 -11.38 2.93 8.83
C GLN A 18 -10.47 2.30 9.86
N LEU A 19 -9.22 2.03 9.51
CA LEU A 19 -8.26 1.43 10.43
C LEU A 19 -7.73 2.42 11.45
N ASN A 20 -7.78 3.71 11.15
CA ASN A 20 -7.25 4.76 12.04
C ASN A 20 -5.83 4.47 12.49
N LEU A 21 -4.99 4.03 11.56
CA LEU A 21 -3.61 3.69 11.88
C LEU A 21 -2.77 4.93 12.10
N GLU A 22 -1.92 4.87 13.12
CA GLU A 22 -0.96 5.94 13.35
C GLU A 22 0.26 5.37 14.07
N THR A 23 1.38 6.05 13.94
CA THR A 23 2.61 5.69 14.60
C THR A 23 3.19 6.95 15.25
N ASP A 24 4.49 6.93 15.61
CA ASP A 24 5.13 8.07 16.24
C ASP A 24 4.90 9.34 15.42
N ALA A 25 4.42 10.40 16.08
CA ALA A 25 4.07 11.67 15.43
C ALA A 25 5.26 12.33 14.72
N LYS A 26 6.47 11.89 14.99
CA LYS A 26 7.65 12.42 14.32
C LYS A 26 8.05 11.63 13.10
N SER A 27 7.28 10.58 12.77
CA SER A 27 7.60 9.74 11.62
C SER A 27 7.06 10.36 10.34
N ASN A 28 7.95 10.51 9.36
CA ASN A 28 7.61 11.05 8.05
C ASN A 28 8.34 10.25 6.99
N GLY A 29 7.66 9.95 5.90
CA GLY A 29 8.30 9.22 4.81
C GLY A 29 7.31 8.43 4.01
N TYR A 30 7.77 7.28 3.50
CA TYR A 30 6.99 6.49 2.57
C TYR A 30 7.17 5.00 2.85
N ILE A 31 6.06 4.27 2.74
CA ILE A 31 6.09 2.81 2.74
C ILE A 31 5.53 2.37 1.40
N THR A 32 6.35 1.67 0.61
CA THR A 32 5.91 1.19 -0.70
C THR A 32 5.81 -0.33 -0.64
N ILE A 33 4.68 -0.85 -1.08
CA ILE A 33 4.46 -2.29 -1.16
C ILE A 33 4.28 -2.66 -2.62
N ARG A 34 5.13 -3.57 -3.10
CA ARG A 34 5.07 -4.09 -4.46
C ARG A 34 4.57 -5.52 -4.40
N PHE A 35 3.70 -5.88 -5.31
CA PHE A 35 3.18 -7.24 -5.37
C PHE A 35 2.76 -7.56 -6.80
N ILE A 36 2.40 -8.81 -7.02
CA ILE A 36 1.94 -9.27 -8.32
C ILE A 36 0.45 -9.56 -8.23
N VAL A 37 -0.28 -9.08 -9.24
CA VAL A 37 -1.69 -9.43 -9.43
C VAL A 37 -1.73 -10.46 -10.56
N ASN A 38 -2.20 -11.67 -10.26
CA ASN A 38 -2.20 -12.73 -11.26
C ASN A 38 -3.44 -12.65 -12.16
N CYS A 39 -3.54 -13.55 -13.12
CA CYS A 39 -4.61 -13.49 -14.12
C CYS A 39 -6.00 -13.70 -13.53
N GLU A 40 -6.09 -14.15 -12.29
CA GLU A 40 -7.37 -14.29 -11.59
C GLU A 40 -7.65 -13.12 -10.65
N GLY A 41 -6.78 -12.11 -10.65
CA GLY A 41 -6.95 -10.98 -9.77
C GLY A 41 -6.45 -11.21 -8.36
N LYS A 42 -5.79 -12.33 -8.11
CA LYS A 42 -5.24 -12.64 -6.79
C LYS A 42 -3.81 -12.11 -6.66
N THR A 43 -3.41 -11.80 -5.45
CA THR A 43 -2.14 -11.13 -5.20
C THR A 43 -1.16 -12.02 -4.45
N ASN A 44 0.14 -11.83 -4.76
CA ASN A 44 1.19 -12.55 -4.07
C ASN A 44 2.54 -11.82 -4.26
N ARG A 45 3.61 -12.40 -3.68
CA ARG A 45 4.98 -11.91 -3.82
C ARG A 45 5.13 -10.47 -3.34
N PHE A 46 4.66 -10.21 -2.12
CA PHE A 46 4.73 -8.88 -1.53
C PHE A 46 6.15 -8.51 -1.13
N ARG A 47 6.54 -7.27 -1.44
CA ARG A 47 7.81 -6.68 -1.02
C ARG A 47 7.54 -5.33 -0.40
N VAL A 48 8.20 -5.06 0.71
CA VAL A 48 8.03 -3.80 1.44
C VAL A 48 9.32 -3.00 1.37
N GLN A 49 9.20 -1.73 1.02
CA GLN A 49 10.32 -0.79 1.04
C GLN A 49 9.90 0.40 1.86
N GLN A 50 10.82 0.89 2.69
CA GLN A 50 10.53 2.00 3.59
C GLN A 50 11.57 3.09 3.40
N PHE A 51 11.10 4.33 3.37
CA PHE A 51 11.98 5.49 3.17
C PHE A 51 11.56 6.62 4.09
N ASN A 52 12.55 7.43 4.51
CA ASN A 52 12.22 8.66 5.22
C ASN A 52 11.83 9.75 4.22
N ALA A 53 11.57 10.96 4.70
CA ALA A 53 11.12 12.05 3.82
C ALA A 53 12.15 12.45 2.78
N ASP A 54 13.43 12.10 2.99
CA ASP A 54 14.49 12.38 2.04
C ASP A 54 14.75 11.20 1.10
N TYR A 55 13.87 10.21 1.09
CA TYR A 55 13.95 9.01 0.25
C TYR A 55 15.16 8.15 0.57
N LYS A 56 15.63 8.19 1.81
CA LYS A 56 16.69 7.30 2.28
C LYS A 56 16.07 6.16 3.07
N GLU A 57 16.70 5.00 3.05
CA GLU A 57 16.20 3.84 3.76
C GLU A 57 15.92 4.18 5.22
N PHE A 58 14.80 3.67 5.72
CA PHE A 58 14.34 3.99 7.05
C PHE A 58 13.46 2.85 7.55
N SER A 59 13.35 2.68 8.87
CA SER A 59 12.48 1.64 9.43
C SER A 59 11.44 2.29 10.33
N PHE A 60 10.18 2.18 9.93
CA PHE A 60 9.07 2.58 10.78
C PHE A 60 8.81 1.50 11.82
N ASP A 61 7.94 1.80 12.78
CA ASP A 61 7.53 0.83 13.77
C ASP A 61 7.02 -0.45 13.11
N LYS A 62 7.47 -1.59 13.59
CA LYS A 62 7.13 -2.88 12.98
C LYS A 62 5.65 -3.16 12.94
N ASN A 63 4.94 -2.85 14.02
CA ASN A 63 3.51 -3.11 14.07
C ASN A 63 2.76 -2.27 13.06
N PHE A 64 3.17 -1.01 12.92
CA PHE A 64 2.57 -0.10 11.96
C PHE A 64 2.78 -0.63 10.53
N VAL A 65 4.00 -1.04 10.21
CA VAL A 65 4.32 -1.58 8.88
C VAL A 65 3.54 -2.85 8.62
N ASN A 66 3.45 -3.74 9.62
CA ASN A 66 2.71 -4.99 9.46
C ASN A 66 1.23 -4.76 9.21
N GLU A 67 0.63 -3.77 9.88
CA GLU A 67 -0.79 -3.51 9.65
C GLU A 67 -1.03 -2.97 8.24
N ILE A 68 -0.11 -2.16 7.73
CA ILE A 68 -0.22 -1.68 6.35
C ILE A 68 -0.06 -2.84 5.37
N LEU A 69 0.89 -3.74 5.64
CA LEU A 69 1.10 -4.90 4.80
C LEU A 69 -0.12 -5.82 4.81
N GLU A 70 -0.68 -6.10 6.00
CA GLU A 70 -1.85 -6.95 6.08
C GLU A 70 -3.06 -6.33 5.40
N PHE A 71 -3.22 -5.01 5.54
CA PHE A 71 -4.26 -4.30 4.81
C PHE A 71 -4.11 -4.54 3.30
N THR A 72 -2.89 -4.38 2.80
CA THR A 72 -2.62 -4.54 1.37
C THR A 72 -2.90 -5.97 0.91
N LYS A 73 -2.47 -6.95 1.72
CA LYS A 73 -2.69 -8.36 1.37
C LYS A 73 -4.17 -8.73 1.33
N ASN A 74 -4.98 -8.04 2.12
CA ASN A 74 -6.40 -8.35 2.22
C ASN A 74 -7.26 -7.63 1.18
N LEU A 75 -6.66 -6.75 0.37
CA LEU A 75 -7.39 -6.11 -0.71
C LEU A 75 -7.76 -7.17 -1.75
N ASN A 76 -9.02 -7.23 -2.10
CA ASN A 76 -9.51 -8.29 -2.98
C ASN A 76 -10.28 -7.79 -4.19
N GLY A 77 -10.17 -6.49 -4.48
CA GLY A 77 -10.87 -5.91 -5.63
C GLY A 77 -10.01 -5.74 -6.87
N TRP A 78 -8.82 -6.36 -6.89
CA TRP A 78 -7.95 -6.24 -8.06
C TRP A 78 -8.56 -6.93 -9.26
N GLN A 79 -8.46 -6.27 -10.41
CA GLN A 79 -8.95 -6.81 -11.67
C GLN A 79 -7.76 -7.03 -12.59
N ASN A 80 -7.88 -8.02 -13.48
CA ASN A 80 -6.83 -8.29 -14.44
C ASN A 80 -7.46 -8.47 -15.81
N LEU A 81 -7.61 -7.36 -16.52
CA LEU A 81 -8.27 -7.35 -17.81
C LEU A 81 -7.40 -7.93 -18.91
N GLU A 82 -6.10 -8.02 -18.71
CA GLU A 82 -5.18 -8.51 -19.73
C GLU A 82 -4.87 -9.99 -19.60
N LYS A 83 -5.33 -10.61 -18.54
CA LYS A 83 -5.20 -12.05 -18.36
C LYS A 83 -3.75 -12.52 -18.23
N ARG A 84 -2.88 -11.70 -17.70
CA ARG A 84 -1.50 -12.08 -17.39
C ARG A 84 -1.04 -11.33 -16.15
N ASP A 85 -0.04 -11.88 -15.47
CA ASP A 85 0.46 -11.26 -14.24
C ASP A 85 0.98 -9.85 -14.51
N TYR A 86 0.75 -8.95 -13.53
CA TYR A 86 1.34 -7.63 -13.59
C TYR A 86 1.77 -7.20 -12.20
N TYR A 87 2.76 -6.30 -12.14
CA TYR A 87 3.20 -5.72 -10.89
C TYR A 87 2.30 -4.55 -10.52
N GLN A 88 2.02 -4.44 -9.23
CA GLN A 88 1.28 -3.31 -8.69
C GLN A 88 2.05 -2.75 -7.51
N TYR A 89 2.06 -1.45 -7.40
CA TYR A 89 2.71 -0.74 -6.29
C TYR A 89 1.67 0.07 -5.56
N LEU A 90 1.76 0.10 -4.23
CA LEU A 90 1.02 1.05 -3.42
C LEU A 90 2.02 1.74 -2.52
N THR A 91 2.05 3.07 -2.58
CA THR A 91 2.92 3.87 -1.75
C THR A 91 2.07 4.63 -0.75
N PHE A 92 2.36 4.41 0.52
CA PHE A 92 1.67 5.05 1.63
C PHE A 92 2.55 6.19 2.11
N LYS A 93 2.09 7.42 1.92
CA LYS A 93 2.82 8.59 2.37
C LYS A 93 2.50 8.84 3.83
N ILE A 94 3.53 8.92 4.66
CA ILE A 94 3.38 9.10 6.10
C ILE A 94 3.81 10.52 6.46
N GLU A 95 2.92 11.26 7.13
CA GLU A 95 3.23 12.59 7.65
C GLU A 95 2.76 12.66 9.08
N ASN A 96 3.68 13.00 9.97
CA ASN A 96 3.39 13.13 11.40
C ASN A 96 2.74 11.87 11.96
N GLY A 97 3.24 10.72 11.52
CA GLY A 97 2.82 9.43 12.02
C GLY A 97 1.52 8.89 11.45
N LYS A 98 0.96 9.56 10.45
CA LYS A 98 -0.30 9.13 9.85
C LYS A 98 -0.17 9.02 8.34
N VAL A 99 -0.93 8.10 7.75
CA VAL A 99 -0.96 7.98 6.30
C VAL A 99 -1.84 9.10 5.76
N THR A 100 -1.24 9.98 4.96
CA THR A 100 -1.96 11.12 4.40
C THR A 100 -2.32 10.93 2.94
N GLU A 101 -1.69 9.95 2.27
CA GLU A 101 -1.95 9.74 0.86
C GLU A 101 -1.56 8.31 0.49
N ILE A 102 -2.32 7.70 -0.40
CA ILE A 102 -2.00 6.38 -0.97
C ILE A 102 -1.89 6.56 -2.47
N LEU A 103 -0.73 6.19 -3.01
CA LEU A 103 -0.43 6.36 -4.43
C LEU A 103 -0.28 4.99 -5.08
N PRO A 104 -0.81 4.83 -6.30
CA PRO A 104 -0.64 3.57 -7.02
C PRO A 104 0.77 3.37 -7.56
#